data_3e3fd301777589d4c2c6c702bac6c38b
#
_entry.id   3e3fd301777589d4c2c6c702bac6c38b
#
_cell.length_a   1.000
_cell.length_b   1.000
_cell.length_c   1.000
_cell.angle_alpha   90.00
_cell.angle_beta   90.00
_cell.angle_gamma   90.00
#
_symmetry.space_group_name_H-M   'P 1'
#
loop_
_entity.id
_entity.type
_entity.pdbx_description
1 polymer ?
#
loop_
_entity_poly.entity_id
_entity_poly.type
_entity_poly.pdbx_seq_one_letter_code
_entity_poly.pdbx_strand_id
1 'polypeptide(L)'
;MLALIMFLAPAGCEKKQPNTSQDGAAASASARPRVAFVTNQVADFWNISKVGCIDAGKDFDVEVDVRMPAEATAVEQKRIIEDLLTAGIDGIAISPIDSENERELLNKAAAKVPLITHDSDAPQTDRLLYIGMNNYTAGRLCGELVKQALPKGGEVMMFIGRLEQNNSKLRRQGVIDELLGRPAPATVDAVRFDPIGDPIKSDKYTLLGTLTDQGMINKCKDNAEDTINAYPNLGAMVGLFEYNPPACYQAIERAGKLGKIKIIGFDENSVTLQAIKDGTCTGTVVQNPYEYGYQSVKILAALIRGDQSVIPENKYIDIPPRKITKDNVDAYWADLKAKTGG
;
A
#
# COMPACT_ATOMS: atom_id res chain seq x y z
N MET A 1 -29.28 37.04 -85.88
CA MET A 1 -28.98 38.48 -85.95
C MET A 1 -28.42 38.83 -84.60
N LEU A 2 -27.11 38.97 -84.51
CA LEU A 2 -26.30 40.19 -84.32
C LEU A 2 -26.48 40.75 -82.95
N ALA A 3 -25.49 41.09 -82.14
CA ALA A 3 -24.18 41.63 -82.45
C ALA A 3 -23.22 41.40 -81.27
N LEU A 4 -21.98 41.19 -81.64
CA LEU A 4 -20.78 41.19 -80.83
C LEU A 4 -20.40 42.64 -80.46
N ILE A 5 -20.14 42.94 -79.20
CA ILE A 5 -19.41 44.13 -78.84
C ILE A 5 -18.28 43.75 -77.88
N MET A 6 -17.06 43.88 -78.37
CA MET A 6 -15.80 43.88 -77.57
C MET A 6 -15.61 45.19 -76.79
N PHE A 7 -15.24 45.11 -75.50
CA PHE A 7 -14.63 46.20 -74.82
C PHE A 7 -13.29 45.74 -74.24
N LEU A 8 -12.23 46.43 -74.63
CA LEU A 8 -10.87 46.32 -74.13
C LEU A 8 -10.84 46.87 -72.67
N ALA A 9 -10.17 46.16 -71.77
CA ALA A 9 -9.80 46.67 -70.44
C ALA A 9 -8.32 47.10 -70.40
N PRO A 10 -7.96 48.13 -69.66
CA PRO A 10 -6.54 48.49 -69.45
C PRO A 10 -5.92 47.69 -68.32
N ALA A 11 -4.64 47.34 -68.48
CA ALA A 11 -3.78 46.69 -67.52
C ALA A 11 -3.50 47.57 -66.30
N GLY A 12 -3.88 47.16 -65.11
CA GLY A 12 -3.47 47.71 -63.80
C GLY A 12 -2.40 46.85 -63.17
N CYS A 13 -1.19 47.43 -62.96
CA CYS A 13 -0.10 46.82 -62.21
C CYS A 13 -0.50 46.71 -60.74
N GLU A 14 -0.74 45.52 -60.23
CA GLU A 14 -0.89 45.25 -58.81
C GLU A 14 0.43 44.79 -58.19
N LYS A 15 0.91 45.63 -57.22
CA LYS A 15 2.12 45.35 -56.44
C LYS A 15 1.86 44.12 -55.55
N LYS A 16 2.62 43.02 -55.71
CA LYS A 16 2.70 41.93 -54.79
C LYS A 16 3.26 42.39 -53.42
N GLN A 17 2.45 42.35 -52.38
CA GLN A 17 2.96 42.40 -50.99
C GLN A 17 3.51 41.00 -50.64
N PRO A 18 4.63 40.90 -49.89
CA PRO A 18 5.10 39.64 -49.39
C PRO A 18 4.20 39.14 -48.29
N ASN A 19 3.60 37.98 -48.50
CA ASN A 19 2.85 37.25 -47.50
C ASN A 19 3.81 36.65 -46.48
N THR A 20 3.96 37.29 -45.34
CA THR A 20 4.61 36.71 -44.16
C THR A 20 3.60 35.74 -43.53
N SER A 21 3.61 34.49 -43.96
CA SER A 21 3.04 33.39 -43.23
C SER A 21 3.84 33.22 -41.90
N GLN A 22 3.32 33.81 -40.84
CA GLN A 22 3.68 33.39 -39.48
C GLN A 22 3.09 31.99 -39.28
N ASP A 23 3.88 30.95 -39.60
CA ASP A 23 3.71 29.64 -39.04
C ASP A 23 4.06 29.73 -37.54
N GLY A 24 3.11 30.23 -36.78
CA GLY A 24 3.05 29.98 -35.35
C GLY A 24 2.69 28.53 -35.14
N ALA A 25 3.70 27.64 -35.09
CA ALA A 25 3.51 26.35 -34.49
C ALA A 25 3.04 26.59 -33.07
N ALA A 26 1.72 26.51 -32.86
CA ALA A 26 1.18 26.34 -31.53
C ALA A 26 1.83 25.05 -31.00
N ALA A 27 2.78 25.20 -30.07
CA ALA A 27 3.27 24.12 -29.28
C ALA A 27 2.03 23.48 -28.65
N SER A 28 1.66 22.30 -29.12
CA SER A 28 0.63 21.50 -28.47
C SER A 28 1.09 21.37 -27.03
N ALA A 29 0.37 21.96 -26.10
CA ALA A 29 0.60 21.76 -24.69
C ALA A 29 0.59 20.23 -24.50
N SER A 30 1.76 19.65 -24.18
CA SER A 30 1.85 18.22 -23.95
C SER A 30 0.85 17.91 -22.85
N ALA A 31 -0.06 16.97 -23.11
CA ALA A 31 -1.03 16.57 -22.11
C ALA A 31 -0.28 16.19 -20.82
N ARG A 32 -0.81 16.59 -19.66
CA ARG A 32 -0.23 16.22 -18.37
C ARG A 32 -0.07 14.71 -18.31
N PRO A 33 1.09 14.19 -17.90
CA PRO A 33 1.25 12.75 -17.69
C PRO A 33 0.20 12.22 -16.70
N ARG A 34 -0.31 11.03 -16.98
CA ARG A 34 -1.29 10.35 -16.14
C ARG A 34 -0.68 9.13 -15.48
N VAL A 35 -0.73 9.08 -14.16
CA VAL A 35 -0.22 7.93 -13.40
C VAL A 35 -1.34 7.28 -12.60
N ALA A 36 -1.27 5.97 -12.44
CA ALA A 36 -2.21 5.22 -11.62
C ALA A 36 -1.57 4.79 -10.31
N PHE A 37 -2.33 4.90 -9.21
CA PHE A 37 -2.02 4.31 -7.92
C PHE A 37 -3.07 3.25 -7.60
N VAL A 38 -2.68 1.98 -7.68
CA VAL A 38 -3.59 0.83 -7.56
C VAL A 38 -3.37 0.16 -6.21
N THR A 39 -4.42 0.12 -5.40
CA THR A 39 -4.39 -0.51 -4.07
C THR A 39 -4.81 -1.99 -4.14
N ASN A 40 -4.75 -2.68 -3.01
CA ASN A 40 -5.14 -4.09 -2.89
C ASN A 40 -6.54 -4.31 -2.30
N GLN A 41 -7.18 -3.24 -1.83
CA GLN A 41 -8.56 -3.25 -1.27
C GLN A 41 -9.05 -1.82 -1.03
N VAL A 42 -10.30 -1.68 -0.60
CA VAL A 42 -10.83 -0.44 -0.01
C VAL A 42 -10.57 -0.48 1.50
N ALA A 43 -9.83 0.49 2.04
CA ALA A 43 -9.55 0.64 3.47
C ALA A 43 -9.18 2.08 3.82
N ASP A 44 -9.35 2.48 5.09
CA ASP A 44 -8.97 3.83 5.57
C ASP A 44 -7.48 4.11 5.39
N PHE A 45 -6.63 3.10 5.53
CA PHE A 45 -5.22 3.14 5.18
C PHE A 45 -4.97 3.74 3.78
N TRP A 46 -5.74 3.34 2.78
CA TRP A 46 -5.60 3.80 1.41
C TRP A 46 -6.16 5.20 1.19
N ASN A 47 -7.10 5.66 2.03
CA ASN A 47 -7.56 7.06 2.00
C ASN A 47 -6.43 8.01 2.39
N ILE A 48 -5.56 7.63 3.32
CA ILE A 48 -4.35 8.39 3.69
C ILE A 48 -3.36 8.44 2.51
N SER A 49 -3.11 7.31 1.85
CA SER A 49 -2.24 7.26 0.65
C SER A 49 -2.77 8.15 -0.47
N LYS A 50 -4.10 8.18 -0.65
CA LYS A 50 -4.75 9.04 -1.66
C LYS A 50 -4.47 10.52 -1.43
N VAL A 51 -4.40 10.98 -0.19
CA VAL A 51 -4.01 12.37 0.11
C VAL A 51 -2.59 12.64 -0.40
N GLY A 52 -1.63 11.77 -0.09
CA GLY A 52 -0.26 11.87 -0.61
C GLY A 52 -0.19 11.85 -2.14
N CYS A 53 -1.00 11.01 -2.79
CA CYS A 53 -1.11 10.99 -4.25
C CYS A 53 -1.58 12.33 -4.83
N ILE A 54 -2.62 12.91 -4.23
CA ILE A 54 -3.20 14.20 -4.68
C ILE A 54 -2.19 15.34 -4.52
N ASP A 55 -1.47 15.39 -3.40
CA ASP A 55 -0.49 16.44 -3.15
C ASP A 55 0.71 16.31 -4.10
N ALA A 56 1.24 15.10 -4.28
CA ALA A 56 2.29 14.85 -5.26
C ALA A 56 1.83 15.14 -6.70
N GLY A 57 0.57 14.86 -7.04
CA GLY A 57 -0.01 15.20 -8.35
C GLY A 57 0.07 16.70 -8.64
N LYS A 58 -0.17 17.55 -7.62
CA LYS A 58 -0.03 19.01 -7.72
C LYS A 58 1.46 19.42 -7.83
N ASP A 59 2.30 18.88 -6.95
CA ASP A 59 3.70 19.27 -6.84
C ASP A 59 4.52 18.89 -8.09
N PHE A 60 4.21 17.76 -8.71
CA PHE A 60 4.91 17.23 -9.88
C PHE A 60 4.16 17.37 -11.20
N ASP A 61 3.04 18.09 -11.22
CA ASP A 61 2.23 18.34 -12.41
C ASP A 61 1.90 17.06 -13.20
N VAL A 62 1.27 16.11 -12.53
CA VAL A 62 0.74 14.87 -13.10
C VAL A 62 -0.72 14.66 -12.67
N GLU A 63 -1.51 14.04 -13.54
CA GLU A 63 -2.85 13.57 -13.20
C GLU A 63 -2.74 12.21 -12.52
N VAL A 64 -3.41 12.03 -11.37
CA VAL A 64 -3.34 10.79 -10.59
C VAL A 64 -4.70 10.09 -10.58
N ASP A 65 -4.72 8.86 -11.08
CA ASP A 65 -5.88 7.95 -11.04
C ASP A 65 -5.69 6.93 -9.89
N VAL A 66 -6.42 7.12 -8.78
CA VAL A 66 -6.37 6.21 -7.64
C VAL A 66 -7.45 5.15 -7.78
N ARG A 67 -7.05 3.88 -7.91
CA ARG A 67 -7.95 2.73 -8.06
C ARG A 67 -7.88 1.81 -6.85
N MET A 68 -9.03 1.59 -6.23
CA MET A 68 -9.21 0.69 -5.09
C MET A 68 -10.16 -0.42 -5.52
N PRO A 69 -9.71 -1.70 -5.63
CA PRO A 69 -10.61 -2.80 -5.98
C PRO A 69 -11.68 -2.97 -4.90
N ALA A 70 -12.96 -2.95 -5.32
CA ALA A 70 -14.09 -3.09 -4.41
C ALA A 70 -14.17 -4.50 -3.82
N GLU A 71 -13.88 -5.49 -4.67
CA GLU A 71 -13.65 -6.87 -4.26
C GLU A 71 -12.14 -7.09 -4.23
N ALA A 72 -11.52 -7.13 -3.09
CA ALA A 72 -10.08 -7.27 -2.93
C ALA A 72 -9.57 -8.64 -3.49
N THR A 73 -9.68 -8.81 -4.82
CA THR A 73 -9.30 -10.03 -5.56
C THR A 73 -8.29 -9.73 -6.66
N ALA A 74 -7.38 -10.68 -6.93
CA ALA A 74 -6.44 -10.59 -8.05
C ALA A 74 -7.16 -10.46 -9.41
N VAL A 75 -8.36 -11.03 -9.55
CA VAL A 75 -9.17 -10.93 -10.77
C VAL A 75 -9.63 -9.50 -11.02
N GLU A 76 -10.13 -8.80 -9.99
CA GLU A 76 -10.52 -7.41 -10.14
C GLU A 76 -9.30 -6.51 -10.35
N GLN A 77 -8.21 -6.75 -9.62
CA GLN A 77 -6.98 -5.98 -9.80
C GLN A 77 -6.42 -6.14 -11.22
N LYS A 78 -6.48 -7.36 -11.79
CA LYS A 78 -6.14 -7.61 -13.20
C LYS A 78 -6.98 -6.74 -14.14
N ARG A 79 -8.30 -6.71 -13.96
CA ARG A 79 -9.19 -5.90 -14.80
C ARG A 79 -8.83 -4.41 -14.73
N ILE A 80 -8.56 -3.91 -13.51
CA ILE A 80 -8.14 -2.51 -13.31
C ILE A 80 -6.86 -2.21 -14.10
N ILE A 81 -5.84 -3.08 -14.04
CA ILE A 81 -4.59 -2.90 -14.78
C ILE A 81 -4.82 -2.90 -16.31
N GLU A 82 -5.61 -3.86 -16.80
CA GLU A 82 -5.92 -3.95 -18.23
C GLU A 82 -6.69 -2.72 -18.73
N ASP A 83 -7.65 -2.22 -17.96
CA ASP A 83 -8.40 -1.00 -18.25
C ASP A 83 -7.48 0.24 -18.28
N LEU A 84 -6.57 0.38 -17.31
CA LEU A 84 -5.60 1.49 -17.25
C LEU A 84 -4.66 1.48 -18.46
N LEU A 85 -4.13 0.31 -18.83
CA LEU A 85 -3.27 0.17 -20.02
C LEU A 85 -4.02 0.50 -21.31
N THR A 86 -5.29 0.13 -21.41
CA THR A 86 -6.14 0.43 -22.57
C THR A 86 -6.48 1.92 -22.65
N ALA A 87 -6.64 2.57 -21.50
CA ALA A 87 -6.89 4.01 -21.39
C ALA A 87 -5.63 4.87 -21.64
N GLY A 88 -4.46 4.26 -21.88
CA GLY A 88 -3.21 4.96 -22.17
C GLY A 88 -2.62 5.64 -20.95
N ILE A 89 -2.57 4.96 -19.79
CA ILE A 89 -1.86 5.42 -18.61
C ILE A 89 -0.35 5.47 -18.88
N ASP A 90 0.36 6.46 -18.32
CA ASP A 90 1.79 6.65 -18.54
C ASP A 90 2.67 5.95 -17.49
N GLY A 91 2.11 5.55 -16.35
CA GLY A 91 2.84 4.84 -15.30
C GLY A 91 1.91 4.24 -14.26
N ILE A 92 2.34 3.16 -13.61
CA ILE A 92 1.54 2.41 -12.62
C ILE A 92 2.36 2.17 -11.35
N ALA A 93 1.80 2.57 -10.21
CA ALA A 93 2.21 2.12 -8.88
C ALA A 93 1.14 1.16 -8.36
N ILE A 94 1.53 -0.02 -7.85
CA ILE A 94 0.59 -1.05 -7.44
C ILE A 94 1.02 -1.75 -6.15
N SER A 95 0.04 -2.06 -5.27
CA SER A 95 0.19 -3.02 -4.17
C SER A 95 -0.43 -4.37 -4.61
N PRO A 96 0.38 -5.36 -5.05
CA PRO A 96 -0.14 -6.61 -5.57
C PRO A 96 -0.91 -7.43 -4.52
N ILE A 97 -2.04 -8.01 -4.92
CA ILE A 97 -2.85 -8.92 -4.07
C ILE A 97 -2.22 -10.31 -4.03
N ASP A 98 -1.74 -10.79 -5.17
CA ASP A 98 -1.10 -12.11 -5.31
C ASP A 98 0.15 -11.99 -6.18
N SER A 99 1.27 -11.71 -5.53
CA SER A 99 2.55 -11.43 -6.22
C SER A 99 3.06 -12.55 -7.12
N GLU A 100 2.64 -13.80 -6.87
CA GLU A 100 3.07 -14.96 -7.65
C GLU A 100 2.17 -15.16 -8.89
N ASN A 101 0.86 -15.15 -8.69
CA ASN A 101 -0.10 -15.38 -9.79
C ASN A 101 -0.28 -14.15 -10.68
N GLU A 102 0.02 -12.95 -10.19
CA GLU A 102 -0.01 -11.71 -10.97
C GLU A 102 1.29 -11.44 -11.74
N ARG A 103 2.33 -12.26 -11.62
CA ARG A 103 3.64 -12.04 -12.25
C ARG A 103 3.56 -11.74 -13.74
N GLU A 104 2.88 -12.57 -14.49
CA GLU A 104 2.76 -12.40 -15.95
C GLU A 104 2.06 -11.08 -16.31
N LEU A 105 1.00 -10.75 -15.60
CA LEU A 105 0.25 -9.49 -15.77
C LEU A 105 1.13 -8.27 -15.49
N LEU A 106 1.87 -8.29 -14.36
CA LEU A 106 2.74 -7.20 -13.95
C LEU A 106 3.91 -7.01 -14.93
N ASN A 107 4.53 -8.10 -15.41
CA ASN A 107 5.58 -8.03 -16.44
C ASN A 107 5.03 -7.48 -17.77
N LYS A 108 3.82 -7.87 -18.18
CA LYS A 108 3.15 -7.31 -19.36
C LYS A 108 2.87 -5.82 -19.20
N ALA A 109 2.53 -5.36 -18.01
CA ALA A 109 2.36 -3.94 -17.73
C ALA A 109 3.70 -3.20 -17.73
N ALA A 110 4.73 -3.75 -17.08
CA ALA A 110 6.09 -3.20 -17.01
C ALA A 110 6.74 -3.05 -18.39
N ALA A 111 6.40 -3.92 -19.34
CA ALA A 111 6.86 -3.83 -20.74
C ALA A 111 6.24 -2.64 -21.51
N LYS A 112 5.17 -2.04 -21.00
CA LYS A 112 4.45 -0.93 -21.67
C LYS A 112 4.68 0.43 -21.01
N VAL A 113 4.72 0.46 -19.67
CA VAL A 113 4.84 1.69 -18.89
C VAL A 113 5.74 1.46 -17.67
N PRO A 114 6.38 2.50 -17.10
CA PRO A 114 7.02 2.41 -15.81
C PRO A 114 6.09 1.79 -14.77
N LEU A 115 6.49 0.66 -14.17
CA LEU A 115 5.75 -0.05 -13.15
C LEU A 115 6.60 -0.13 -11.89
N ILE A 116 6.03 0.32 -10.78
CA ILE A 116 6.61 0.23 -9.44
C ILE A 116 5.62 -0.45 -8.49
N THR A 117 6.12 -1.06 -7.44
CA THR A 117 5.29 -1.62 -6.37
C THR A 117 5.36 -0.77 -5.11
N HIS A 118 4.31 -0.80 -4.30
CA HIS A 118 4.28 -0.15 -2.98
C HIS A 118 3.55 -1.03 -1.96
N ASP A 119 3.77 -0.81 -0.65
CA ASP A 119 3.18 -1.56 0.47
C ASP A 119 3.44 -3.08 0.42
N SER A 120 2.91 -3.78 -0.57
CA SER A 120 3.24 -5.17 -0.89
C SER A 120 4.10 -5.24 -2.14
N ASP A 121 5.12 -6.08 -2.12
CA ASP A 121 6.07 -6.20 -3.22
C ASP A 121 5.79 -7.43 -4.10
N ALA A 122 6.31 -7.38 -5.33
CA ALA A 122 6.38 -8.49 -6.28
C ALA A 122 7.82 -8.60 -6.81
N PRO A 123 8.80 -9.05 -6.00
CA PRO A 123 10.22 -9.00 -6.35
C PRO A 123 10.60 -9.89 -7.54
N GLN A 124 9.74 -10.86 -7.89
CA GLN A 124 9.93 -11.78 -9.03
C GLN A 124 9.37 -11.22 -10.35
N THR A 125 9.10 -9.91 -10.42
CA THR A 125 8.57 -9.22 -11.60
C THR A 125 9.58 -8.20 -12.15
N ASP A 126 9.29 -7.67 -13.34
CA ASP A 126 10.08 -6.63 -13.99
C ASP A 126 9.79 -5.23 -13.45
N ARG A 127 9.26 -5.10 -12.23
CA ARG A 127 9.06 -3.82 -11.59
C ARG A 127 10.36 -3.04 -11.46
N LEU A 128 10.31 -1.73 -11.61
CA LEU A 128 11.50 -0.89 -11.53
C LEU A 128 12.03 -0.76 -10.09
N LEU A 129 11.13 -0.55 -9.12
CA LEU A 129 11.48 -0.50 -7.70
C LEU A 129 10.25 -0.76 -6.81
N TYR A 130 10.50 -1.00 -5.53
CA TYR A 130 9.52 -1.10 -4.47
C TYR A 130 9.62 0.11 -3.52
N ILE A 131 8.47 0.66 -3.11
CA ILE A 131 8.35 1.72 -2.10
C ILE A 131 7.58 1.16 -0.91
N GLY A 132 8.20 1.08 0.24
CA GLY A 132 7.54 0.54 1.42
C GLY A 132 8.48 0.38 2.60
N MET A 133 8.01 -0.30 3.62
CA MET A 133 8.83 -0.66 4.77
C MET A 133 9.40 -2.07 4.63
N ASN A 134 10.40 -2.37 5.43
CA ASN A 134 10.80 -3.75 5.65
C ASN A 134 9.73 -4.48 6.50
N ASN A 135 8.87 -5.24 5.83
CA ASN A 135 7.74 -5.92 6.45
C ASN A 135 8.17 -7.01 7.45
N TYR A 136 9.32 -7.65 7.25
CA TYR A 136 9.88 -8.58 8.22
C TYR A 136 10.28 -7.86 9.53
N THR A 137 10.98 -6.73 9.42
CA THR A 137 11.31 -5.88 10.57
C THR A 137 10.06 -5.40 11.28
N ALA A 138 9.03 -4.97 10.56
CA ALA A 138 7.75 -4.57 11.14
C ALA A 138 7.08 -5.71 11.93
N GLY A 139 7.12 -6.94 11.40
CA GLY A 139 6.67 -8.13 12.12
C GLY A 139 7.45 -8.37 13.41
N ARG A 140 8.77 -8.20 13.39
CA ARG A 140 9.60 -8.29 14.62
C ARG A 140 9.20 -7.24 15.66
N LEU A 141 8.94 -6.01 15.24
CA LEU A 141 8.44 -4.96 16.16
C LEU A 141 7.10 -5.35 16.80
N CYS A 142 6.20 -6.02 16.07
CA CYS A 142 4.99 -6.60 16.67
C CYS A 142 5.33 -7.70 17.70
N GLY A 143 6.29 -8.57 17.40
CA GLY A 143 6.79 -9.58 18.34
C GLY A 143 7.37 -8.96 19.60
N GLU A 144 8.10 -7.84 19.50
CA GLU A 144 8.57 -7.08 20.67
C GLU A 144 7.41 -6.54 21.52
N LEU A 145 6.35 -6.03 20.88
CA LEU A 145 5.14 -5.59 21.60
C LEU A 145 4.45 -6.77 22.31
N VAL A 146 4.43 -7.96 21.72
CA VAL A 146 3.94 -9.19 22.40
C VAL A 146 4.78 -9.49 23.61
N LYS A 147 6.13 -9.43 23.54
CA LYS A 147 7.02 -9.65 24.68
C LYS A 147 6.79 -8.63 25.80
N GLN A 148 6.51 -7.37 25.46
CA GLN A 148 6.15 -6.34 26.42
C GLN A 148 4.80 -6.64 27.11
N ALA A 149 3.81 -7.07 26.33
CA ALA A 149 2.48 -7.41 26.82
C ALA A 149 2.45 -8.68 27.69
N LEU A 150 3.27 -9.66 27.33
CA LEU A 150 3.35 -10.98 27.96
C LEU A 150 4.79 -11.31 28.40
N PRO A 151 5.37 -10.62 29.37
CA PRO A 151 6.78 -10.79 29.76
C PRO A 151 7.12 -12.18 30.31
N LYS A 152 6.10 -12.90 30.79
CA LYS A 152 6.23 -14.28 31.29
C LYS A 152 5.96 -15.33 30.22
N GLY A 153 5.61 -14.91 28.98
CA GLY A 153 5.17 -15.79 27.90
C GLY A 153 3.67 -16.00 27.90
N GLY A 154 3.20 -16.85 27.00
CA GLY A 154 1.78 -17.18 26.87
C GLY A 154 1.38 -17.61 25.45
N GLU A 155 0.08 -17.85 25.29
CA GLU A 155 -0.53 -18.23 24.02
C GLU A 155 -0.87 -17.00 23.18
N VAL A 156 -0.53 -17.04 21.90
CA VAL A 156 -0.67 -15.94 20.95
C VAL A 156 -1.36 -16.43 19.67
N MET A 157 -2.37 -15.70 19.21
CA MET A 157 -3.00 -15.92 17.92
C MET A 157 -2.75 -14.70 17.02
N MET A 158 -2.41 -14.96 15.74
CA MET A 158 -2.23 -13.92 14.73
C MET A 158 -3.43 -13.85 13.79
N PHE A 159 -3.78 -12.63 13.39
CA PHE A 159 -4.88 -12.32 12.45
C PHE A 159 -4.31 -11.49 11.31
N ILE A 160 -4.63 -11.88 10.07
CA ILE A 160 -4.11 -11.22 8.88
C ILE A 160 -5.06 -11.43 7.70
N GLY A 161 -5.06 -10.51 6.73
CA GLY A 161 -5.95 -10.58 5.59
C GLY A 161 -5.74 -11.85 4.77
N ARG A 162 -4.58 -11.97 4.13
CA ARG A 162 -4.25 -13.11 3.25
C ARG A 162 -2.75 -13.35 3.20
N LEU A 163 -2.36 -14.61 2.95
CA LEU A 163 -0.95 -15.00 2.92
C LEU A 163 -0.37 -15.12 1.49
N GLU A 164 -1.14 -14.78 0.49
CA GLU A 164 -0.68 -14.65 -0.90
C GLU A 164 0.13 -13.37 -1.10
N GLN A 165 -0.10 -12.34 -0.27
CA GLN A 165 0.65 -11.09 -0.28
C GLN A 165 2.04 -11.24 0.32
N ASN A 166 3.04 -10.66 -0.32
CA ASN A 166 4.43 -10.68 0.15
C ASN A 166 4.59 -10.04 1.54
N ASN A 167 3.99 -8.87 1.77
CA ASN A 167 4.04 -8.17 3.06
C ASN A 167 3.47 -9.03 4.21
N SER A 168 2.39 -9.77 3.96
CA SER A 168 1.75 -10.64 4.95
C SER A 168 2.65 -11.77 5.41
N LYS A 169 3.28 -12.46 4.45
CA LYS A 169 4.24 -13.55 4.73
C LYS A 169 5.39 -13.03 5.60
N LEU A 170 5.93 -11.87 5.26
CA LEU A 170 7.05 -11.25 5.96
C LEU A 170 6.67 -10.77 7.36
N ARG A 171 5.53 -10.08 7.54
CA ARG A 171 5.02 -9.64 8.85
C ARG A 171 4.83 -10.84 9.79
N ARG A 172 4.12 -11.86 9.30
CA ARG A 172 3.93 -13.11 10.05
C ARG A 172 5.26 -13.72 10.49
N GLN A 173 6.20 -13.88 9.57
CA GLN A 173 7.49 -14.50 9.88
C GLN A 173 8.30 -13.67 10.87
N GLY A 174 8.28 -12.35 10.75
CA GLY A 174 8.94 -11.45 11.70
C GLY A 174 8.43 -11.64 13.13
N VAL A 175 7.10 -11.77 13.34
CA VAL A 175 6.51 -12.07 14.65
C VAL A 175 7.02 -13.41 15.18
N ILE A 176 6.99 -14.46 14.34
CA ILE A 176 7.42 -15.82 14.72
C ILE A 176 8.88 -15.79 15.16
N ASP A 177 9.78 -15.24 14.35
CA ASP A 177 11.21 -15.25 14.61
C ASP A 177 11.55 -14.44 15.87
N GLU A 178 10.85 -13.32 16.09
CA GLU A 178 11.01 -12.54 17.30
C GLU A 178 10.61 -13.32 18.56
N LEU A 179 9.45 -13.99 18.55
CA LEU A 179 8.98 -14.76 19.72
C LEU A 179 9.80 -16.03 19.98
N LEU A 180 10.40 -16.60 18.94
CA LEU A 180 11.30 -17.76 19.05
C LEU A 180 12.76 -17.35 19.33
N GLY A 181 13.07 -16.05 19.37
CA GLY A 181 14.44 -15.56 19.59
C GLY A 181 15.41 -15.88 18.45
N ARG A 182 14.91 -16.09 17.23
CA ARG A 182 15.74 -16.34 16.05
C ARG A 182 16.42 -15.06 15.58
N PRO A 183 17.69 -15.11 15.13
CA PRO A 183 18.35 -13.94 14.57
C PRO A 183 17.68 -13.50 13.26
N ALA A 184 17.72 -12.20 12.98
CA ALA A 184 17.27 -11.69 11.70
C ALA A 184 18.20 -12.17 10.57
N PRO A 185 17.67 -12.56 9.39
CA PRO A 185 18.50 -12.88 8.24
C PRO A 185 19.21 -11.62 7.71
N ALA A 186 20.30 -11.81 6.97
CA ALA A 186 21.08 -10.72 6.42
C ALA A 186 20.31 -9.87 5.39
N THR A 187 19.38 -10.48 4.65
CA THR A 187 18.52 -9.82 3.67
C THR A 187 17.09 -10.34 3.77
N VAL A 188 16.12 -9.58 3.27
CA VAL A 188 14.71 -10.01 3.22
C VAL A 188 14.52 -11.27 2.38
N ASP A 189 15.29 -11.42 1.30
CA ASP A 189 15.22 -12.59 0.42
C ASP A 189 15.72 -13.89 1.09
N ALA A 190 16.47 -13.76 2.18
CA ALA A 190 16.94 -14.90 2.97
C ALA A 190 15.94 -15.33 4.06
N VAL A 191 14.79 -14.65 4.20
CA VAL A 191 13.74 -15.03 5.13
C VAL A 191 13.17 -16.41 4.76
N ARG A 192 13.14 -17.31 5.73
CA ARG A 192 12.49 -18.62 5.59
C ARG A 192 11.15 -18.61 6.30
N PHE A 193 10.13 -19.11 5.63
CA PHE A 193 8.77 -19.09 6.14
C PHE A 193 8.42 -20.39 6.86
N ASP A 194 8.00 -20.29 8.12
CA ASP A 194 7.44 -21.42 8.85
C ASP A 194 6.09 -21.86 8.25
N PRO A 195 5.78 -23.15 8.27
CA PRO A 195 4.52 -23.67 7.73
C PRO A 195 3.32 -23.07 8.46
N ILE A 196 2.18 -23.11 7.77
CA ILE A 196 0.88 -22.74 8.32
C ILE A 196 0.24 -24.03 8.82
N GLY A 197 -0.37 -24.04 9.99
CA GLY A 197 -1.09 -25.18 10.53
C GLY A 197 -0.80 -25.40 12.00
N ASP A 198 0.20 -26.22 12.30
CA ASP A 198 0.49 -26.62 13.69
C ASP A 198 1.00 -25.45 14.54
N PRO A 199 0.70 -25.46 15.87
CA PRO A 199 1.24 -24.48 16.78
C PRO A 199 2.77 -24.49 16.82
N ILE A 200 3.36 -23.28 16.77
CA ILE A 200 4.81 -23.07 16.85
C ILE A 200 5.15 -22.70 18.30
N LYS A 201 6.10 -23.39 18.90
CA LYS A 201 6.43 -23.24 20.34
C LYS A 201 7.87 -22.82 20.56
N SER A 202 8.06 -21.95 21.54
CA SER A 202 9.31 -21.69 22.22
C SER A 202 9.19 -22.01 23.71
N ASP A 203 10.23 -21.77 24.50
CA ASP A 203 10.19 -21.97 25.94
C ASP A 203 9.15 -21.10 26.64
N LYS A 204 8.82 -19.93 26.07
CA LYS A 204 7.91 -18.94 26.68
C LYS A 204 6.61 -18.76 25.92
N TYR A 205 6.62 -18.86 24.58
CA TYR A 205 5.47 -18.52 23.77
C TYR A 205 4.97 -19.72 22.99
N THR A 206 3.64 -19.81 22.89
CA THR A 206 2.96 -20.71 21.96
C THR A 206 2.19 -19.88 20.94
N LEU A 207 2.67 -19.86 19.70
CA LEU A 207 1.91 -19.33 18.58
C LEU A 207 0.88 -20.37 18.16
N LEU A 208 -0.38 -20.13 18.48
CA LEU A 208 -1.48 -21.06 18.24
C LEU A 208 -1.78 -21.23 16.75
N GLY A 209 -1.56 -20.18 15.95
CA GLY A 209 -1.77 -20.19 14.52
C GLY A 209 -1.80 -18.79 13.92
N THR A 210 -2.16 -18.76 12.63
CA THR A 210 -2.41 -17.54 11.86
C THR A 210 -3.75 -17.71 11.16
N LEU A 211 -4.72 -16.85 11.48
CA LEU A 211 -6.07 -16.87 10.90
C LEU A 211 -6.17 -15.83 9.81
N THR A 212 -6.59 -16.25 8.62
CA THR A 212 -6.83 -15.38 7.48
C THR A 212 -8.30 -15.07 7.31
N ASP A 213 -8.60 -13.85 6.88
CA ASP A 213 -9.98 -13.36 6.71
C ASP A 213 -10.29 -12.92 5.27
N GLN A 214 -9.31 -12.96 4.37
CA GLN A 214 -9.42 -12.56 2.95
C GLN A 214 -9.85 -11.09 2.76
N GLY A 215 -9.49 -10.21 3.71
CA GLY A 215 -9.89 -8.81 3.70
C GLY A 215 -11.31 -8.54 4.21
N MET A 216 -11.98 -9.55 4.76
CA MET A 216 -13.35 -9.44 5.28
C MET A 216 -13.37 -9.18 6.78
N ILE A 217 -13.69 -7.95 7.18
CA ILE A 217 -13.70 -7.52 8.61
C ILE A 217 -14.60 -8.42 9.48
N ASN A 218 -15.78 -8.80 8.98
CA ASN A 218 -16.69 -9.68 9.74
C ASN A 218 -16.06 -11.05 9.99
N LYS A 219 -15.38 -11.63 9.00
CA LYS A 219 -14.68 -12.90 9.17
C LYS A 219 -13.51 -12.79 10.17
N CYS A 220 -12.79 -11.67 10.19
CA CYS A 220 -11.78 -11.42 11.21
C CYS A 220 -12.38 -11.44 12.61
N LYS A 221 -13.53 -10.81 12.78
CA LYS A 221 -14.25 -10.78 14.06
C LYS A 221 -14.75 -12.16 14.48
N ASP A 222 -15.36 -12.92 13.56
CA ASP A 222 -15.80 -14.29 13.83
C ASP A 222 -14.59 -15.16 14.24
N ASN A 223 -13.46 -15.07 13.52
CA ASN A 223 -12.21 -15.72 13.87
C ASN A 223 -11.72 -15.35 15.28
N ALA A 224 -11.87 -14.09 15.69
CA ALA A 224 -11.46 -13.63 17.01
C ALA A 224 -12.39 -14.18 18.11
N GLU A 225 -13.71 -14.18 17.90
CA GLU A 225 -14.69 -14.74 18.83
C GLU A 225 -14.49 -16.26 18.99
N ASP A 226 -14.27 -16.99 17.88
CA ASP A 226 -13.98 -18.44 17.91
C ASP A 226 -12.66 -18.73 18.65
N THR A 227 -11.64 -17.91 18.44
CA THR A 227 -10.34 -18.04 19.14
C THR A 227 -10.52 -17.87 20.65
N ILE A 228 -11.30 -16.89 21.11
CA ILE A 228 -11.58 -16.66 22.54
C ILE A 228 -12.28 -17.87 23.18
N ASN A 229 -13.16 -18.52 22.43
CA ASN A 229 -13.92 -19.68 22.91
C ASN A 229 -13.05 -20.95 22.91
N ALA A 230 -12.23 -21.14 21.88
CA ALA A 230 -11.40 -22.34 21.72
C ALA A 230 -10.16 -22.36 22.64
N TYR A 231 -9.63 -21.18 22.98
CA TYR A 231 -8.36 -21.08 23.72
C TYR A 231 -8.56 -20.30 25.03
N PRO A 232 -8.92 -20.98 26.14
CA PRO A 232 -9.21 -20.33 27.43
C PRO A 232 -7.98 -19.64 28.04
N ASN A 233 -6.76 -20.06 27.68
CA ASN A 233 -5.49 -19.50 28.16
C ASN A 233 -4.89 -18.45 27.20
N LEU A 234 -5.65 -18.03 26.18
CA LEU A 234 -5.19 -17.04 25.22
C LEU A 234 -4.69 -15.79 25.91
N GLY A 235 -3.40 -15.45 25.70
CA GLY A 235 -2.74 -14.29 26.29
C GLY A 235 -2.80 -13.05 25.40
N ALA A 236 -2.66 -13.23 24.09
CA ALA A 236 -2.64 -12.09 23.17
C ALA A 236 -3.22 -12.43 21.77
N MET A 237 -3.81 -11.41 21.16
CA MET A 237 -4.17 -11.34 19.74
C MET A 237 -3.29 -10.32 19.04
N VAL A 238 -2.71 -10.71 17.90
CA VAL A 238 -1.86 -9.84 17.06
C VAL A 238 -2.55 -9.63 15.73
N GLY A 239 -3.10 -8.44 15.51
CA GLY A 239 -3.63 -8.05 14.21
C GLY A 239 -2.54 -7.45 13.34
N LEU A 240 -2.34 -7.96 12.11
CA LEU A 240 -1.24 -7.59 11.23
C LEU A 240 -1.67 -6.74 10.02
N PHE A 241 -2.96 -6.39 9.95
CA PHE A 241 -3.54 -5.42 9.03
C PHE A 241 -4.35 -4.39 9.81
N GLU A 242 -4.59 -3.24 9.21
CA GLU A 242 -5.22 -2.07 9.83
C GLU A 242 -6.54 -2.39 10.54
N TYR A 243 -7.41 -3.20 9.93
CA TYR A 243 -8.75 -3.55 10.44
C TYR A 243 -8.76 -4.73 11.42
N ASN A 244 -7.67 -5.52 11.52
CA ASN A 244 -7.65 -6.67 12.42
C ASN A 244 -7.68 -6.28 13.91
N PRO A 245 -6.88 -5.30 14.40
CA PRO A 245 -6.92 -4.91 15.82
C PRO A 245 -8.29 -4.40 16.28
N PRO A 246 -9.03 -3.55 15.53
CA PRO A 246 -10.40 -3.17 15.87
C PRO A 246 -11.36 -4.35 15.97
N ALA A 247 -11.26 -5.32 15.05
CA ALA A 247 -12.10 -6.52 15.06
C ALA A 247 -11.80 -7.40 16.29
N CYS A 248 -10.52 -7.61 16.61
CA CYS A 248 -10.09 -8.30 17.84
C CYS A 248 -10.56 -7.57 19.10
N TYR A 249 -10.45 -6.24 19.14
CA TYR A 249 -10.89 -5.42 20.24
C TYR A 249 -12.38 -5.65 20.55
N GLN A 250 -13.22 -5.55 19.51
CA GLN A 250 -14.67 -5.76 19.66
C GLN A 250 -15.02 -7.17 20.18
N ALA A 251 -14.33 -8.21 19.68
CA ALA A 251 -14.54 -9.57 20.15
C ALA A 251 -14.15 -9.74 21.63
N ILE A 252 -13.00 -9.22 22.03
CA ILE A 252 -12.48 -9.25 23.42
C ILE A 252 -13.39 -8.45 24.36
N GLU A 253 -13.89 -7.29 23.93
CA GLU A 253 -14.80 -6.43 24.68
C GLU A 253 -16.12 -7.15 24.94
N ARG A 254 -16.74 -7.73 23.91
CA ARG A 254 -17.99 -8.52 24.04
C ARG A 254 -17.83 -9.71 24.97
N ALA A 255 -16.67 -10.35 24.97
CA ALA A 255 -16.37 -11.47 25.86
C ALA A 255 -16.07 -11.04 27.30
N GLY A 256 -16.03 -9.74 27.62
CA GLY A 256 -15.67 -9.21 28.94
C GLY A 256 -14.24 -9.52 29.34
N LYS A 257 -13.32 -9.65 28.37
CA LYS A 257 -11.91 -10.04 28.57
C LYS A 257 -10.91 -8.92 28.30
N LEU A 258 -11.36 -7.66 28.15
CA LEU A 258 -10.46 -6.51 28.04
C LEU A 258 -9.48 -6.47 29.21
N GLY A 259 -8.19 -6.23 28.89
CA GLY A 259 -7.09 -6.24 29.86
C GLY A 259 -6.56 -7.65 30.22
N LYS A 260 -7.38 -8.70 30.07
CA LYS A 260 -6.94 -10.11 30.24
C LYS A 260 -6.26 -10.64 28.99
N ILE A 261 -6.89 -10.49 27.82
CA ILE A 261 -6.29 -10.77 26.53
C ILE A 261 -5.67 -9.48 26.00
N LYS A 262 -4.39 -9.51 25.70
CA LYS A 262 -3.64 -8.35 25.18
C LYS A 262 -3.87 -8.20 23.67
N ILE A 263 -3.85 -6.96 23.21
CA ILE A 263 -4.00 -6.62 21.79
C ILE A 263 -2.71 -5.96 21.32
N ILE A 264 -2.18 -6.45 20.22
CA ILE A 264 -1.09 -5.83 19.48
C ILE A 264 -1.61 -5.51 18.10
N GLY A 265 -1.44 -4.26 17.66
CA GLY A 265 -1.97 -3.74 16.43
C GLY A 265 -0.97 -3.62 15.30
N PHE A 266 -1.52 -3.32 14.15
CA PHE A 266 -0.82 -2.87 12.97
C PHE A 266 -1.60 -1.70 12.35
N ASP A 267 -0.86 -0.73 11.81
CA ASP A 267 -1.38 0.50 11.23
C ASP A 267 -2.14 1.44 12.21
N GLU A 268 -2.77 2.48 11.68
CA GLU A 268 -3.23 3.67 12.39
C GLU A 268 -4.75 3.81 12.53
N ASN A 269 -5.48 2.69 12.60
CA ASN A 269 -6.92 2.79 12.81
C ASN A 269 -7.27 3.58 14.09
N SER A 270 -8.26 4.47 14.01
CA SER A 270 -8.65 5.34 15.12
C SER A 270 -9.09 4.57 16.38
N VAL A 271 -9.75 3.43 16.22
CA VAL A 271 -10.14 2.54 17.34
C VAL A 271 -8.89 1.98 18.01
N THR A 272 -7.89 1.55 17.23
CA THR A 272 -6.60 1.05 17.74
C THR A 272 -5.84 2.14 18.49
N LEU A 273 -5.73 3.34 17.91
CA LEU A 273 -5.04 4.47 18.55
C LEU A 273 -5.73 4.89 19.84
N GLN A 274 -7.08 4.91 19.88
CA GLN A 274 -7.83 5.19 21.12
C GLN A 274 -7.58 4.09 22.17
N ALA A 275 -7.63 2.82 21.77
CA ALA A 275 -7.38 1.70 22.68
C ALA A 275 -5.95 1.73 23.27
N ILE A 276 -4.96 2.24 22.52
CA ILE A 276 -3.60 2.47 23.04
C ILE A 276 -3.60 3.58 24.09
N LYS A 277 -4.26 4.70 23.86
CA LYS A 277 -4.42 5.79 24.85
C LYS A 277 -5.06 5.30 26.14
N ASP A 278 -6.12 4.48 26.01
CA ASP A 278 -6.87 3.93 27.14
C ASP A 278 -6.12 2.79 27.83
N GLY A 279 -5.02 2.28 27.26
CA GLY A 279 -4.20 1.19 27.80
C GLY A 279 -4.81 -0.20 27.63
N THR A 280 -5.83 -0.34 26.77
CA THR A 280 -6.47 -1.63 26.43
C THR A 280 -5.80 -2.32 25.23
N CYS A 281 -5.05 -1.58 24.40
CA CYS A 281 -4.13 -2.10 23.39
C CYS A 281 -2.68 -1.75 23.80
N THR A 282 -1.76 -2.70 23.66
CA THR A 282 -0.35 -2.52 24.08
C THR A 282 0.39 -1.54 23.17
N GLY A 283 0.10 -1.59 21.89
CA GLY A 283 0.69 -0.73 20.87
C GLY A 283 0.39 -1.25 19.48
N THR A 284 0.79 -0.46 18.49
CA THR A 284 0.67 -0.79 17.07
C THR A 284 1.99 -0.51 16.33
N VAL A 285 2.22 -1.18 15.23
CA VAL A 285 3.32 -0.88 14.30
C VAL A 285 2.71 -0.21 13.09
N VAL A 286 3.09 1.05 12.85
CA VAL A 286 2.54 1.84 11.74
C VAL A 286 3.51 1.95 10.59
N GLN A 287 2.94 2.05 9.41
CA GLN A 287 3.59 2.40 8.16
C GLN A 287 3.54 3.92 7.95
N ASN A 288 3.72 4.37 6.72
CA ASN A 288 3.47 5.74 6.34
C ASN A 288 2.75 5.78 4.98
N PRO A 289 1.44 5.48 4.96
CA PRO A 289 0.67 5.41 3.72
C PRO A 289 0.64 6.72 2.93
N TYR A 290 0.70 7.89 3.59
CA TYR A 290 0.85 9.16 2.92
C TYR A 290 2.11 9.18 2.02
N GLU A 291 3.26 8.79 2.59
CA GLU A 291 4.51 8.72 1.83
C GLU A 291 4.47 7.66 0.72
N TYR A 292 3.76 6.56 0.90
CA TYR A 292 3.59 5.58 -0.18
C TYR A 292 2.92 6.21 -1.41
N GLY A 293 1.85 6.97 -1.20
CA GLY A 293 1.19 7.71 -2.27
C GLY A 293 2.08 8.80 -2.87
N TYR A 294 2.63 9.67 -2.01
CA TYR A 294 3.44 10.79 -2.44
C TYR A 294 4.70 10.37 -3.23
N GLN A 295 5.48 9.44 -2.68
CA GLN A 295 6.71 8.98 -3.32
C GLN A 295 6.42 8.19 -4.61
N SER A 296 5.34 7.40 -4.65
CA SER A 296 4.94 6.68 -5.86
C SER A 296 4.69 7.63 -7.04
N VAL A 297 3.90 8.67 -6.82
CA VAL A 297 3.59 9.67 -7.85
C VAL A 297 4.85 10.46 -8.24
N LYS A 298 5.65 10.90 -7.27
CA LYS A 298 6.93 11.58 -7.49
C LYS A 298 7.86 10.77 -8.38
N ILE A 299 8.07 9.51 -8.06
CA ILE A 299 8.97 8.61 -8.80
C ILE A 299 8.43 8.35 -10.21
N LEU A 300 7.14 8.05 -10.36
CA LEU A 300 6.55 7.85 -11.67
C LEU A 300 6.66 9.11 -12.54
N ALA A 301 6.43 10.29 -11.97
CA ALA A 301 6.59 11.56 -12.67
C ALA A 301 8.01 11.77 -13.20
N ALA A 302 9.03 11.41 -12.42
CA ALA A 302 10.44 11.47 -12.82
C ALA A 302 10.74 10.45 -13.94
N LEU A 303 10.32 9.20 -13.78
CA LEU A 303 10.54 8.12 -14.75
C LEU A 303 9.91 8.42 -16.11
N ILE A 304 8.69 8.94 -16.15
CA ILE A 304 7.99 9.34 -17.38
C ILE A 304 8.75 10.47 -18.10
N ARG A 305 9.41 11.35 -17.36
CA ARG A 305 10.25 12.43 -17.90
C ARG A 305 11.66 11.98 -18.29
N GLY A 306 11.97 10.68 -18.16
CA GLY A 306 13.25 10.08 -18.56
C GLY A 306 14.33 10.09 -17.46
N ASP A 307 14.00 10.52 -16.24
CA ASP A 307 14.95 10.50 -15.12
C ASP A 307 15.01 9.11 -14.46
N GLN A 308 16.01 8.32 -14.86
CA GLN A 308 16.26 7.00 -14.28
C GLN A 308 17.09 7.05 -12.99
N SER A 309 17.65 8.22 -12.64
CA SER A 309 18.49 8.38 -11.44
C SER A 309 17.72 8.22 -10.14
N VAL A 310 16.38 8.28 -10.21
CA VAL A 310 15.47 8.06 -9.08
C VAL A 310 15.36 6.60 -8.65
N ILE A 311 15.88 5.65 -9.45
CA ILE A 311 15.90 4.23 -9.12
C ILE A 311 17.16 3.92 -8.31
N PRO A 312 17.05 3.59 -7.00
CA PRO A 312 18.22 3.21 -6.22
C PRO A 312 18.78 1.86 -6.69
N GLU A 313 20.08 1.62 -6.45
CA GLU A 313 20.78 0.40 -6.88
C GLU A 313 20.09 -0.89 -6.38
N ASN A 314 19.60 -0.88 -5.15
CA ASN A 314 18.88 -2.00 -4.55
C ASN A 314 17.39 -2.06 -4.95
N LYS A 315 16.92 -1.16 -5.83
CA LYS A 315 15.51 -1.06 -6.27
C LYS A 315 14.51 -0.99 -5.11
N TYR A 316 14.86 -0.32 -4.03
CA TYR A 316 14.06 -0.21 -2.83
C TYR A 316 14.15 1.19 -2.20
N ILE A 317 13.01 1.83 -1.98
CA ILE A 317 12.87 3.06 -1.20
C ILE A 317 12.26 2.67 0.14
N ASP A 318 13.09 2.70 1.19
CA ASP A 318 12.69 2.34 2.54
C ASP A 318 11.92 3.48 3.21
N ILE A 319 10.73 3.16 3.69
CA ILE A 319 9.91 4.02 4.55
C ILE A 319 9.74 3.27 5.87
N PRO A 320 10.61 3.49 6.86
CA PRO A 320 10.73 2.60 8.01
C PRO A 320 9.48 2.55 8.87
N PRO A 321 9.14 1.37 9.42
CA PRO A 321 8.02 1.21 10.35
C PRO A 321 8.32 1.89 11.69
N ARG A 322 7.25 2.29 12.40
CA ARG A 322 7.35 2.90 13.74
C ARG A 322 6.45 2.19 14.73
N LYS A 323 6.94 1.98 15.96
CA LYS A 323 6.10 1.53 17.07
C LYS A 323 5.36 2.72 17.68
N ILE A 324 4.05 2.58 17.81
CA ILE A 324 3.18 3.51 18.52
C ILE A 324 2.67 2.84 19.78
N THR A 325 3.00 3.44 20.91
CA THR A 325 2.63 3.00 22.25
C THR A 325 2.00 4.15 23.01
N LYS A 326 1.62 3.94 24.27
CA LYS A 326 1.04 4.99 25.10
C LYS A 326 1.92 6.23 25.22
N ASP A 327 3.23 6.08 25.09
CA ASP A 327 4.19 7.19 25.28
C ASP A 327 4.20 8.18 24.10
N ASN A 328 3.78 7.75 22.89
CA ASN A 328 3.88 8.58 21.70
C ASN A 328 2.59 8.65 20.85
N VAL A 329 1.52 7.98 21.25
CA VAL A 329 0.27 7.92 20.47
C VAL A 329 -0.38 9.29 20.28
N ASP A 330 -0.34 10.17 21.28
CA ASP A 330 -0.95 11.51 21.19
C ASP A 330 -0.26 12.39 20.16
N ALA A 331 1.07 12.41 20.17
CA ALA A 331 1.86 13.17 19.20
C ALA A 331 1.70 12.60 17.78
N TYR A 332 1.72 11.27 17.67
CA TYR A 332 1.50 10.60 16.38
C TYR A 332 0.11 10.90 15.79
N TRP A 333 -0.94 10.77 16.61
CA TRP A 333 -2.31 10.98 16.13
C TRP A 333 -2.59 12.44 15.77
N ALA A 334 -1.97 13.39 16.48
CA ALA A 334 -2.05 14.81 16.12
C ALA A 334 -1.39 15.09 14.75
N ASP A 335 -0.20 14.54 14.50
CA ASP A 335 0.51 14.64 13.21
C ASP A 335 -0.32 14.01 12.07
N LEU A 336 -0.88 12.82 12.29
CA LEU A 336 -1.74 12.14 11.32
C LEU A 336 -2.96 12.99 10.94
N LYS A 337 -3.68 13.53 11.92
CA LYS A 337 -4.83 14.40 11.69
C LYS A 337 -4.46 15.66 10.92
N ALA A 338 -3.34 16.29 11.25
CA ALA A 338 -2.85 17.47 10.54
C ALA A 338 -2.58 17.18 9.05
N LYS A 339 -2.10 15.99 8.71
CA LYS A 339 -1.83 15.56 7.33
C LYS A 339 -3.07 15.14 6.56
N THR A 340 -4.07 14.58 7.25
CA THR A 340 -5.26 14.00 6.61
C THR A 340 -6.49 14.90 6.64
N GLY A 341 -6.43 16.02 7.33
CA GLY A 341 -7.53 16.99 7.42
C GLY A 341 -8.55 16.67 8.51
N GLY A 342 -8.23 15.85 9.51
CA GLY A 342 -9.04 15.59 10.68
C GLY A 342 -9.48 14.17 10.87
#